data_e139c475e061d8df1ccfd5e55f389676
#
_entry.id   e139c475e061d8df1ccfd5e55f389676
#
_cell.length_a   1.000
_cell.length_b   1.000
_cell.length_c   1.000
_cell.angle_alpha   90.00
_cell.angle_beta   90.00
_cell.angle_gamma   90.00
#
_symmetry.space_group_name_H-M   'P 1'
#
loop_
_entity.id
_entity.type
_entity.pdbx_description
1 polymer ?
#
loop_
_entity_poly.entity_id
_entity_poly.type
_entity_poly.pdbx_seq_one_letter_code
_entity_poly.pdbx_strand_id
1 'polypeptide(L)'
;SNKLKKYCEQNNSLSPQQFGFRDDFRTSDAIFVLRSTISYYKNNKKPVYACFVDFSKAFDSVFRPAMLYKLGNMGIKGNMLKLIQNMYNESRYIIKNNGKFSKPINSNIGVKQGCNLSPLLFNIFINDIHEIFDSCCHPLDINGRKLSSLSFADDLVILSESRSGLQNSLNKLDKYCENWGLVVN
;
A
#
# COMPACT_ATOMS: atom_id res chain seq x y z
N SER A 1 14.24 10.86 4.79
CA SER A 1 13.53 10.02 3.79
C SER A 1 14.52 9.20 2.96
N ASN A 2 15.57 9.79 2.38
CA ASN A 2 16.49 9.10 1.45
C ASN A 2 17.17 7.84 2.04
N LYS A 3 17.58 7.88 3.33
CA LYS A 3 18.21 6.70 3.97
C LYS A 3 17.24 5.53 4.10
N LEU A 4 15.99 5.79 4.50
CA LEU A 4 14.97 4.75 4.62
C LEU A 4 14.59 4.18 3.25
N LYS A 5 14.41 5.06 2.24
CA LYS A 5 14.11 4.65 0.88
C LYS A 5 15.21 3.76 0.31
N LYS A 6 16.47 4.20 0.43
CA LYS A 6 17.64 3.41 0.00
C LYS A 6 17.71 2.06 0.70
N TYR A 7 17.42 2.00 1.99
CA TYR A 7 17.35 0.74 2.73
C TYR A 7 16.28 -0.19 2.16
N CYS A 8 15.06 0.29 1.93
CA CYS A 8 13.98 -0.53 1.40
C CYS A 8 14.29 -1.07 0.00
N GLU A 9 14.85 -0.25 -0.89
CA GLU A 9 15.20 -0.68 -2.25
C GLU A 9 16.39 -1.66 -2.27
N GLN A 10 17.44 -1.40 -1.49
CA GLN A 10 18.61 -2.28 -1.42
C GLN A 10 18.30 -3.67 -0.84
N ASN A 11 17.34 -3.75 0.06
CA ASN A 11 16.93 -5.02 0.68
C ASN A 11 15.71 -5.65 -0.01
N ASN A 12 15.24 -5.10 -1.14
CA ASN A 12 14.01 -5.56 -1.81
C ASN A 12 12.83 -5.72 -0.85
N SER A 13 12.71 -4.79 0.11
CA SER A 13 11.73 -4.89 1.19
C SER A 13 10.32 -4.46 0.76
N LEU A 14 10.18 -3.79 -0.38
CA LEU A 14 8.89 -3.41 -0.95
C LEU A 14 8.46 -4.41 -2.01
N SER A 15 7.18 -4.75 -2.01
CA SER A 15 6.59 -5.63 -3.01
C SER A 15 6.85 -5.13 -4.44
N PRO A 16 7.25 -5.99 -5.38
CA PRO A 16 7.40 -5.62 -6.79
C PRO A 16 6.07 -5.23 -7.44
N GLN A 17 4.95 -5.53 -6.80
CA GLN A 17 3.60 -5.20 -7.25
C GLN A 17 3.17 -3.77 -6.85
N GLN A 18 3.93 -3.07 -5.97
CA GLN A 18 3.71 -1.67 -5.62
C GLN A 18 4.57 -0.75 -6.51
N PHE A 19 3.92 0.10 -7.29
CA PHE A 19 4.57 1.04 -8.21
C PHE A 19 4.61 2.48 -7.68
N GLY A 20 3.74 2.83 -6.74
CA GLY A 20 3.64 4.19 -6.23
C GLY A 20 4.84 4.63 -5.39
N PHE A 21 5.28 5.87 -5.56
CA PHE A 21 6.33 6.54 -4.77
C PHE A 21 7.70 5.84 -4.74
N ARG A 22 7.98 4.99 -5.72
CA ARG A 22 9.27 4.31 -5.88
C ARG A 22 10.10 4.97 -6.99
N ASP A 23 11.43 4.88 -6.85
CA ASP A 23 12.33 5.33 -7.93
C ASP A 23 12.22 4.35 -9.11
N ASP A 24 12.29 4.90 -10.32
CA ASP A 24 12.22 4.16 -11.58
C ASP A 24 10.88 3.43 -11.85
N PHE A 25 9.86 3.61 -11.00
CA PHE A 25 8.51 3.11 -11.18
C PHE A 25 7.55 4.25 -11.52
N ARG A 26 6.76 4.08 -12.56
CA ARG A 26 5.80 5.10 -13.05
C ARG A 26 4.40 4.51 -13.13
N THR A 27 3.41 5.39 -13.11
CA THR A 27 2.00 4.99 -13.33
C THR A 27 1.84 4.28 -14.68
N SER A 28 2.56 4.76 -15.73
CA SER A 28 2.58 4.11 -17.05
C SER A 28 3.04 2.66 -17.00
N ASP A 29 3.95 2.32 -16.09
CA ASP A 29 4.48 0.96 -15.99
C ASP A 29 3.45 0.02 -15.36
N ALA A 30 2.75 0.46 -14.32
CA ALA A 30 1.63 -0.29 -13.73
C ALA A 30 0.51 -0.52 -14.76
N ILE A 31 0.14 0.51 -15.52
CA ILE A 31 -0.86 0.43 -16.60
C ILE A 31 -0.38 -0.52 -17.70
N PHE A 32 0.90 -0.44 -18.09
CA PHE A 32 1.48 -1.31 -19.09
C PHE A 32 1.43 -2.79 -18.68
N VAL A 33 1.83 -3.10 -17.43
CA VAL A 33 1.76 -4.47 -16.90
C VAL A 33 0.33 -4.98 -16.90
N LEU A 34 -0.63 -4.20 -16.38
CA LEU A 34 -2.03 -4.58 -16.35
C LEU A 34 -2.59 -4.82 -17.76
N ARG A 35 -2.37 -3.88 -18.67
CA ARG A 35 -2.85 -3.96 -20.06
C ARG A 35 -2.25 -5.15 -20.81
N SER A 36 -0.95 -5.37 -20.67
CA SER A 36 -0.24 -6.49 -21.29
C SER A 36 -0.77 -7.83 -20.78
N THR A 37 -1.01 -7.93 -19.47
CA THR A 37 -1.59 -9.10 -18.83
C THR A 37 -3.00 -9.41 -19.38
N ILE A 38 -3.86 -8.42 -19.41
CA ILE A 38 -5.22 -8.58 -19.95
C ILE A 38 -5.17 -8.98 -21.45
N SER A 39 -4.29 -8.37 -22.23
CA SER A 39 -4.13 -8.69 -23.65
C SER A 39 -3.64 -10.12 -23.85
N TYR A 40 -2.69 -10.57 -23.04
CA TYR A 40 -2.20 -11.97 -23.07
C TYR A 40 -3.33 -12.97 -22.81
N TYR A 41 -4.15 -12.74 -21.77
CA TYR A 41 -5.27 -13.60 -21.43
C TYR A 41 -6.36 -13.59 -22.53
N LYS A 42 -6.70 -12.41 -23.06
CA LYS A 42 -7.65 -12.25 -24.14
C LYS A 42 -7.20 -13.03 -25.40
N ASN A 43 -5.94 -12.91 -25.79
CA ASN A 43 -5.38 -13.62 -26.95
C ASN A 43 -5.40 -15.15 -26.76
N ASN A 44 -5.25 -15.62 -25.52
CA ASN A 44 -5.33 -17.03 -25.19
C ASN A 44 -6.76 -17.50 -24.85
N LYS A 45 -7.78 -16.67 -25.08
CA LYS A 45 -9.19 -16.97 -24.80
C LYS A 45 -9.44 -17.40 -23.34
N LYS A 46 -8.64 -16.87 -22.42
CA LYS A 46 -8.77 -17.11 -20.98
C LYS A 46 -9.48 -15.94 -20.30
N PRO A 47 -10.34 -16.18 -19.31
CA PRO A 47 -10.97 -15.11 -18.56
C PRO A 47 -9.99 -14.41 -17.62
N VAL A 48 -10.23 -13.12 -17.36
CA VAL A 48 -9.61 -12.34 -16.30
C VAL A 48 -10.70 -11.71 -15.48
N TYR A 49 -10.65 -11.91 -14.18
CA TYR A 49 -11.50 -11.23 -13.22
C TYR A 49 -10.67 -10.19 -12.50
N ALA A 50 -11.16 -8.95 -12.45
CA ALA A 50 -10.46 -7.83 -11.85
C ALA A 50 -11.40 -7.05 -10.93
N CYS A 51 -10.89 -6.60 -9.79
CA CYS A 51 -11.55 -5.66 -8.92
C CYS A 51 -10.61 -4.48 -8.66
N PHE A 52 -11.07 -3.27 -8.94
CA PHE A 52 -10.40 -2.03 -8.59
C PHE A 52 -10.88 -1.59 -7.20
N VAL A 53 -9.95 -1.33 -6.32
CA VAL A 53 -10.21 -1.00 -4.92
C VAL A 53 -9.65 0.39 -4.64
N ASP A 54 -10.47 1.23 -4.03
CA ASP A 54 -10.12 2.56 -3.56
C ASP A 54 -10.26 2.61 -2.03
N PHE A 55 -9.22 3.08 -1.34
CA PHE A 55 -9.24 3.20 0.13
C PHE A 55 -9.69 4.60 0.55
N SER A 56 -10.68 4.64 1.42
CA SER A 56 -11.17 5.89 1.99
C SER A 56 -10.11 6.55 2.87
N LYS A 57 -9.71 7.78 2.51
CA LYS A 57 -8.73 8.56 3.29
C LYS A 57 -7.46 7.76 3.67
N ALA A 58 -6.91 7.01 2.72
CA ALA A 58 -5.84 6.05 2.93
C ALA A 58 -4.69 6.58 3.82
N PHE A 59 -4.17 7.76 3.51
CA PHE A 59 -3.09 8.39 4.27
C PHE A 59 -3.51 8.84 5.68
N ASP A 60 -4.74 9.28 5.83
CA ASP A 60 -5.28 9.78 7.10
C ASP A 60 -5.70 8.64 8.04
N SER A 61 -5.93 7.43 7.49
CA SER A 61 -6.36 6.24 8.24
C SER A 61 -5.22 5.36 8.75
N VAL A 62 -3.97 5.63 8.37
CA VAL A 62 -2.81 4.82 8.78
C VAL A 62 -2.73 4.67 10.30
N PHE A 63 -2.93 3.46 10.81
CA PHE A 63 -2.75 3.15 12.22
C PHE A 63 -1.27 3.14 12.58
N ARG A 64 -0.78 4.20 13.21
CA ARG A 64 0.64 4.44 13.50
C ARG A 64 1.34 3.33 14.27
N PRO A 65 0.74 2.72 15.30
CA PRO A 65 1.35 1.57 15.98
C PRO A 65 1.63 0.41 15.05
N ALA A 66 0.67 0.09 14.16
CA ALA A 66 0.84 -0.96 13.15
C ALA A 66 1.93 -0.61 12.12
N MET A 67 1.98 0.63 11.66
CA MET A 67 3.06 1.12 10.79
C MET A 67 4.43 0.95 11.43
N LEU A 68 4.59 1.32 12.72
CA LEU A 68 5.84 1.15 13.46
C LEU A 68 6.18 -0.33 13.67
N TYR A 69 5.20 -1.18 13.93
CA TYR A 69 5.36 -2.62 14.02
C TYR A 69 5.88 -3.22 12.70
N LYS A 70 5.26 -2.86 11.57
CA LYS A 70 5.68 -3.32 10.24
C LYS A 70 7.09 -2.82 9.87
N LEU A 71 7.43 -1.57 10.20
CA LEU A 71 8.80 -1.06 10.09
C LEU A 71 9.80 -1.93 10.85
N GLY A 72 9.47 -2.30 12.09
CA GLY A 72 10.30 -3.17 12.92
C GLY A 72 10.51 -4.56 12.29
N ASN A 73 9.47 -5.16 11.76
CA ASN A 73 9.51 -6.46 11.07
C ASN A 73 10.34 -6.42 9.78
N MET A 74 10.38 -5.28 9.09
CA MET A 74 11.25 -5.06 7.92
C MET A 74 12.72 -4.82 8.30
N GLY A 75 13.08 -4.94 9.59
CA GLY A 75 14.45 -4.78 10.07
C GLY A 75 14.85 -3.34 10.38
N ILE A 76 13.93 -2.37 10.32
CA ILE A 76 14.20 -0.98 10.68
C ILE A 76 14.13 -0.86 12.20
N LYS A 77 15.29 -0.72 12.85
CA LYS A 77 15.46 -0.76 14.30
C LYS A 77 16.27 0.44 14.81
N GLY A 78 16.47 0.51 16.12
CA GLY A 78 17.35 1.46 16.78
C GLY A 78 16.95 2.92 16.55
N ASN A 79 17.93 3.78 16.27
CA ASN A 79 17.72 5.23 16.15
C ASN A 79 16.79 5.63 15.00
N MET A 80 16.76 4.87 13.92
CA MET A 80 15.88 5.16 12.80
C MET A 80 14.41 4.98 13.18
N LEU A 81 14.07 3.86 13.81
CA LEU A 81 12.70 3.60 14.28
C LEU A 81 12.27 4.60 15.35
N LYS A 82 13.16 4.88 16.32
CA LYS A 82 12.92 5.90 17.38
C LYS A 82 12.67 7.29 16.76
N LEU A 83 13.43 7.67 15.74
CA LEU A 83 13.23 8.96 15.07
C LEU A 83 11.84 9.04 14.43
N ILE A 84 11.43 8.00 13.70
CA ILE A 84 10.10 7.95 13.06
C ILE A 84 9.01 7.99 14.14
N GLN A 85 9.16 7.22 15.21
CA GLN A 85 8.23 7.21 16.34
C GLN A 85 8.08 8.61 16.95
N ASN A 86 9.19 9.29 17.22
CA ASN A 86 9.19 10.65 17.82
C ASN A 86 8.56 11.69 16.88
N MET A 87 8.67 11.53 15.56
CA MET A 87 7.99 12.42 14.60
C MET A 87 6.46 12.39 14.72
N TYR A 88 5.91 11.30 15.25
CA TYR A 88 4.46 11.09 15.35
C TYR A 88 3.92 11.13 16.77
N ASN A 89 4.73 10.96 17.82
CA ASN A 89 4.29 10.86 19.22
C ASN A 89 3.52 12.08 19.74
N GLU A 90 3.86 13.27 19.27
CA GLU A 90 3.21 14.52 19.70
C GLU A 90 2.72 15.35 18.52
N SER A 91 2.15 14.66 17.52
CA SER A 91 1.62 15.35 16.36
C SER A 91 0.37 16.13 16.70
N ARG A 92 0.41 17.45 16.49
CA ARG A 92 -0.71 18.36 16.70
C ARG A 92 -1.01 19.14 15.44
N TYR A 93 -2.28 19.41 15.21
CA TYR A 93 -2.75 20.31 14.16
C TYR A 93 -3.30 21.59 14.77
N ILE A 94 -3.09 22.69 14.07
CA ILE A 94 -3.69 23.99 14.38
C ILE A 94 -4.40 24.45 13.11
N ILE A 95 -5.69 24.71 13.23
CA ILE A 95 -6.48 25.23 12.11
C ILE A 95 -6.34 26.74 12.08
N LYS A 96 -5.98 27.29 10.92
CA LYS A 96 -5.96 28.74 10.67
C LYS A 96 -7.17 29.10 9.80
N ASN A 97 -8.02 29.98 10.31
CA ASN A 97 -9.16 30.54 9.58
C ASN A 97 -9.24 32.03 9.80
N ASN A 98 -9.28 32.82 8.72
CA ASN A 98 -9.37 34.30 8.77
C ASN A 98 -8.38 34.95 9.73
N GLY A 99 -7.11 34.51 9.74
CA GLY A 99 -6.06 35.04 10.61
C GLY A 99 -6.12 34.59 12.08
N LYS A 100 -7.13 33.83 12.48
CA LYS A 100 -7.26 33.23 13.81
C LYS A 100 -6.79 31.79 13.81
N PHE A 101 -6.22 31.34 14.92
CA PHE A 101 -5.74 29.97 15.13
C PHE A 101 -6.63 29.23 16.13
N SER A 102 -6.92 27.98 15.88
CA SER A 102 -7.56 27.07 16.83
C SER A 102 -6.60 26.71 17.99
N LYS A 103 -7.16 26.12 19.04
CA LYS A 103 -6.35 25.37 20.00
C LYS A 103 -5.71 24.18 19.28
N PRO A 104 -4.50 23.71 19.73
CA PRO A 104 -3.89 22.50 19.18
C PRO A 104 -4.81 21.28 19.32
N ILE A 105 -4.95 20.52 18.25
CA ILE A 105 -5.73 19.27 18.20
C ILE A 105 -4.74 18.12 18.06
N ASN A 106 -4.78 17.15 18.98
CA ASN A 106 -3.91 15.98 18.91
C ASN A 106 -4.31 15.10 17.72
N SER A 107 -3.32 14.58 17.01
CA SER A 107 -3.50 13.62 15.94
C SER A 107 -2.80 12.31 16.28
N ASN A 108 -3.59 11.25 16.46
CA ASN A 108 -3.10 9.93 16.86
C ASN A 108 -3.10 8.91 15.70
N ILE A 109 -3.62 9.29 14.54
CA ILE A 109 -3.77 8.46 13.36
C ILE A 109 -3.27 9.18 12.11
N GLY A 110 -2.97 8.45 11.08
CA GLY A 110 -2.58 8.97 9.77
C GLY A 110 -1.11 9.39 9.67
N VAL A 111 -0.62 9.45 8.45
CA VAL A 111 0.69 10.01 8.12
C VAL A 111 0.56 11.46 7.70
N LYS A 112 1.60 12.27 7.95
CA LYS A 112 1.56 13.72 7.69
C LYS A 112 1.52 14.00 6.18
N GLN A 113 0.41 14.54 5.69
CA GLN A 113 0.29 14.99 4.30
C GLN A 113 1.30 16.12 4.03
N GLY A 114 1.96 16.05 2.85
CA GLY A 114 3.04 16.98 2.48
C GLY A 114 4.43 16.68 3.08
N CYS A 115 4.55 15.65 3.92
CA CYS A 115 5.86 15.17 4.39
C CYS A 115 6.48 14.20 3.39
N ASN A 116 7.70 14.44 2.95
CA ASN A 116 8.42 13.58 1.99
C ASN A 116 8.66 12.12 2.45
N LEU A 117 8.40 11.83 3.72
CA LEU A 117 8.54 10.48 4.28
C LEU A 117 7.21 9.72 4.25
N SER A 118 6.09 10.42 4.29
CA SER A 118 4.75 9.83 4.41
C SER A 118 4.39 8.86 3.29
N PRO A 119 4.71 9.13 2.01
CA PRO A 119 4.45 8.18 0.94
C PRO A 119 5.15 6.83 1.13
N LEU A 120 6.41 6.86 1.55
CA LEU A 120 7.16 5.64 1.83
C LEU A 120 6.62 4.90 3.06
N LEU A 121 6.23 5.62 4.12
CA LEU A 121 5.64 5.02 5.31
C LEU A 121 4.28 4.38 5.00
N PHE A 122 3.50 4.98 4.12
CA PHE A 122 2.26 4.39 3.64
C PHE A 122 2.53 3.12 2.84
N ASN A 123 3.47 3.14 1.87
CA ASN A 123 3.86 1.94 1.13
C ASN A 123 4.30 0.80 2.05
N ILE A 124 5.09 1.10 3.10
CA ILE A 124 5.51 0.12 4.10
C ILE A 124 4.31 -0.41 4.88
N PHE A 125 3.35 0.46 5.23
CA PHE A 125 2.16 0.07 5.98
C PHE A 125 1.28 -0.92 5.22
N ILE A 126 1.11 -0.76 3.90
CA ILE A 126 0.29 -1.66 3.09
C ILE A 126 1.09 -2.76 2.36
N ASN A 127 2.41 -2.84 2.54
CA ASN A 127 3.29 -3.68 1.73
C ASN A 127 2.90 -5.16 1.71
N ASP A 128 2.50 -5.70 2.85
CA ASP A 128 2.11 -7.09 3.04
C ASP A 128 0.72 -7.45 2.46
N ILE A 129 -0.03 -6.48 1.94
CA ILE A 129 -1.32 -6.72 1.30
C ILE A 129 -1.19 -7.63 0.07
N HIS A 130 -0.06 -7.54 -0.65
CA HIS A 130 0.19 -8.36 -1.83
C HIS A 130 0.39 -9.84 -1.46
N GLU A 131 1.01 -10.12 -0.32
CA GLU A 131 1.26 -11.49 0.17
C GLU A 131 -0.04 -12.24 0.44
N ILE A 132 -1.09 -11.55 0.92
CA ILE A 132 -2.38 -12.18 1.16
C ILE A 132 -3.07 -12.60 -0.14
N PHE A 133 -2.83 -11.90 -1.25
CA PHE A 133 -3.38 -12.25 -2.55
C PHE A 133 -2.56 -13.32 -3.25
N ASP A 134 -1.24 -13.31 -3.13
CA ASP A 134 -0.36 -14.35 -3.68
C ASP A 134 -0.65 -15.73 -3.07
N SER A 135 -1.09 -15.76 -1.82
CA SER A 135 -1.53 -16.97 -1.12
C SER A 135 -2.96 -17.41 -1.49
N CYS A 136 -3.71 -16.63 -2.26
CA CYS A 136 -5.06 -16.96 -2.71
C CYS A 136 -5.02 -17.86 -3.93
N CYS A 137 -6.08 -18.67 -4.07
CA CYS A 137 -6.24 -19.55 -5.20
C CYS A 137 -6.44 -18.77 -6.51
N HIS A 138 -5.75 -19.19 -7.58
CA HIS A 138 -5.93 -18.74 -8.97
C HIS A 138 -5.43 -17.31 -9.28
N PRO A 139 -4.17 -16.94 -8.93
CA PRO A 139 -3.54 -15.76 -9.50
C PRO A 139 -3.43 -15.93 -11.03
N LEU A 140 -3.34 -14.82 -11.75
CA LEU A 140 -3.01 -14.87 -13.17
C LEU A 140 -1.61 -15.46 -13.36
N ASP A 141 -1.45 -16.38 -14.32
CA ASP A 141 -0.15 -16.98 -14.64
C ASP A 141 0.26 -16.62 -16.08
N ILE A 142 1.40 -15.96 -16.20
CA ILE A 142 2.01 -15.62 -17.47
C ILE A 142 3.37 -16.29 -17.55
N ASN A 143 3.42 -17.45 -18.19
CA ASN A 143 4.65 -18.23 -18.37
C ASN A 143 5.39 -18.51 -17.04
N GLY A 144 4.65 -18.93 -16.00
CA GLY A 144 5.17 -19.24 -14.67
C GLY A 144 5.35 -18.03 -13.76
N ARG A 145 5.06 -16.82 -14.22
CA ARG A 145 5.03 -15.61 -13.39
C ARG A 145 3.61 -15.34 -12.93
N LYS A 146 3.41 -15.42 -11.63
CA LYS A 146 2.11 -15.19 -11.01
C LYS A 146 1.88 -13.70 -10.75
N LEU A 147 0.66 -13.24 -11.03
CA LEU A 147 0.21 -11.89 -10.76
C LEU A 147 -1.18 -11.93 -10.13
N SER A 148 -1.28 -11.53 -8.87
CA SER A 148 -2.52 -11.51 -8.09
C SER A 148 -3.06 -10.11 -7.86
N SER A 149 -2.18 -9.10 -7.90
CA SER A 149 -2.53 -7.71 -7.66
C SER A 149 -1.48 -6.76 -8.23
N LEU A 150 -1.86 -5.50 -8.41
CA LEU A 150 -0.96 -4.38 -8.68
C LEU A 150 -1.45 -3.18 -7.89
N SER A 151 -0.54 -2.36 -7.40
CA SER A 151 -0.90 -1.09 -6.75
C SER A 151 -0.05 0.08 -7.21
N PHE A 152 -0.68 1.26 -7.19
CA PHE A 152 0.00 2.53 -7.30
C PHE A 152 -0.42 3.41 -6.12
N ALA A 153 0.42 3.46 -5.09
CA ALA A 153 0.07 4.03 -3.79
C ALA A 153 -1.14 3.31 -3.17
N ASP A 154 -2.23 4.00 -2.98
CA ASP A 154 -3.51 3.51 -2.45
C ASP A 154 -4.44 2.91 -3.51
N ASP A 155 -4.24 3.21 -4.78
CA ASP A 155 -4.96 2.54 -5.88
C ASP A 155 -4.51 1.08 -5.97
N LEU A 156 -5.46 0.14 -5.85
CA LEU A 156 -5.19 -1.30 -5.88
C LEU A 156 -6.08 -1.98 -6.92
N VAL A 157 -5.52 -2.87 -7.71
CA VAL A 157 -6.28 -3.83 -8.52
C VAL A 157 -5.96 -5.25 -8.09
N ILE A 158 -6.98 -6.05 -7.86
CA ILE A 158 -6.89 -7.48 -7.55
C ILE A 158 -7.28 -8.27 -8.79
N LEU A 159 -6.51 -9.30 -9.12
CA LEU A 159 -6.62 -10.06 -10.35
C LEU A 159 -6.76 -11.56 -10.05
N SER A 160 -7.59 -12.25 -10.81
CA SER A 160 -7.76 -13.71 -10.70
C SER A 160 -8.18 -14.34 -12.02
N GLU A 161 -7.83 -15.62 -12.22
CA GLU A 161 -8.30 -16.43 -13.34
C GLU A 161 -9.74 -16.93 -13.16
N SER A 162 -10.29 -16.86 -11.94
CA SER A 162 -11.62 -17.35 -11.63
C SER A 162 -12.43 -16.40 -10.76
N ARG A 163 -13.76 -16.46 -10.91
CA ARG A 163 -14.69 -15.70 -10.08
C ARG A 163 -14.54 -16.05 -8.59
N SER A 164 -14.41 -17.32 -8.27
CA SER A 164 -14.23 -17.79 -6.89
C SER A 164 -12.89 -17.33 -6.31
N GLY A 165 -11.82 -17.33 -7.10
CA GLY A 165 -10.51 -16.82 -6.68
C GLY A 165 -10.56 -15.33 -6.36
N LEU A 166 -11.22 -14.52 -7.21
CA LEU A 166 -11.41 -13.10 -6.93
C LEU A 166 -12.24 -12.89 -5.64
N GLN A 167 -13.34 -13.64 -5.45
CA GLN A 167 -14.16 -13.52 -4.24
C GLN A 167 -13.34 -13.88 -2.98
N ASN A 168 -12.51 -14.91 -3.04
CA ASN A 168 -11.65 -15.28 -1.92
C ASN A 168 -10.63 -14.18 -1.59
N SER A 169 -10.08 -13.53 -2.62
CA SER A 169 -9.18 -12.38 -2.44
C SER A 169 -9.89 -11.19 -1.78
N LEU A 170 -11.14 -10.92 -2.19
CA LEU A 170 -11.95 -9.85 -1.58
C LEU A 170 -12.29 -10.16 -0.12
N ASN A 171 -12.62 -11.40 0.23
CA ASN A 171 -12.88 -11.80 1.60
C ASN A 171 -11.62 -11.66 2.49
N LYS A 172 -10.43 -11.88 1.93
CA LYS A 172 -9.17 -11.66 2.64
C LYS A 172 -8.83 -10.19 2.75
N LEU A 173 -9.14 -9.39 1.73
CA LEU A 173 -9.00 -7.94 1.79
C LEU A 173 -9.85 -7.36 2.92
N ASP A 174 -11.10 -7.79 3.05
CA ASP A 174 -12.01 -7.35 4.10
C ASP A 174 -11.40 -7.57 5.49
N LYS A 175 -10.95 -8.79 5.77
CA LYS A 175 -10.24 -9.11 7.03
C LYS A 175 -8.96 -8.31 7.24
N TYR A 176 -8.22 -8.07 6.17
CA TYR A 176 -7.01 -7.23 6.23
C TYR A 176 -7.38 -5.79 6.63
N CYS A 177 -8.42 -5.25 6.01
CA CYS A 177 -8.91 -3.90 6.30
C CYS A 177 -9.39 -3.77 7.76
N GLU A 178 -10.16 -4.75 8.26
CA GLU A 178 -10.57 -4.81 9.67
C GLU A 178 -9.35 -4.82 10.62
N ASN A 179 -8.35 -5.64 10.35
CA ASN A 179 -7.17 -5.79 11.20
C ASN A 179 -6.30 -4.53 11.25
N TRP A 180 -6.24 -3.78 10.16
CA TRP A 180 -5.34 -2.63 10.05
C TRP A 180 -6.06 -1.29 10.07
N GLY A 181 -7.38 -1.27 10.23
CA GLY A 181 -8.18 -0.05 10.31
C GLY A 181 -8.30 0.68 8.98
N LEU A 182 -8.25 -0.02 7.86
CA LEU A 182 -8.50 0.52 6.53
C LEU A 182 -9.98 0.42 6.17
N VAL A 183 -10.46 1.34 5.35
CA VAL A 183 -11.85 1.35 4.86
C VAL A 183 -11.81 1.41 3.34
N VAL A 184 -12.52 0.50 2.70
CA VAL A 184 -12.74 0.50 1.25
C VAL A 184 -13.98 1.33 0.92
N ASN A 185 -13.91 2.13 -0.14
CA ASN A 185 -15.05 2.90 -0.67
C ASN A 185 -16.03 2.02 -1.45
#